data_f4b2b5e2ddd6399394a9c6bcaee204fe
#
_entry.id   f4b2b5e2ddd6399394a9c6bcaee204fe
#
_cell.length_a   1.000
_cell.length_b   1.000
_cell.length_c   1.000
_cell.angle_alpha   90.00
_cell.angle_beta   90.00
_cell.angle_gamma   90.00
#
_symmetry.space_group_name_H-M   'P 1'
#
loop_
_entity.id
_entity.type
_entity.pdbx_description
1 polymer ?
#
loop_
_entity_poly.entity_id
_entity_poly.type
_entity_poly.pdbx_seq_one_letter_code
_entity_poly.pdbx_strand_id
1 'polypeptide(L)'
;MKFQVNKDVLSEAVSFAVRILPLKNKQQILSGILIEADANALRFSVFDYEVSAQAEVVAKVEESGRILVSSKFLSDIAARLPNAPVEFEADGSKLLLTCGSSKFTLPLMDVEAYPTLPELPPVTGTITGDVFGDAVAQVAMAASKEEIPAWMTGVLIETSPTQVAFTATDRYRVALKEIDWTTSTSGELSALVPAKTLQEIAKTFANQPEISIAIKSEEDRGMIAFKAGNRSVTTQLIKEQARPVRGYFPAGTDNYS
;
A
#
# COMPACT_ATOMS: atom_id res chain seq x y z
N MET A 1 -14.46 -20.92 10.68
CA MET A 1 -13.82 -19.62 11.02
C MET A 1 -14.87 -18.71 11.61
N LYS A 2 -14.63 -18.18 12.82
CA LYS A 2 -15.61 -17.34 13.50
C LYS A 2 -14.91 -16.25 14.32
N PHE A 3 -15.34 -14.98 14.18
CA PHE A 3 -14.73 -13.84 14.87
C PHE A 3 -15.68 -12.65 15.00
N GLN A 4 -15.36 -11.76 15.91
CA GLN A 4 -16.06 -10.49 16.13
C GLN A 4 -15.07 -9.33 16.10
N VAL A 5 -15.44 -8.25 15.45
CA VAL A 5 -14.63 -7.03 15.32
C VAL A 5 -15.50 -5.78 15.49
N ASN A 6 -14.90 -4.68 15.97
CA ASN A 6 -15.60 -3.39 16.03
C ASN A 6 -15.86 -2.86 14.61
N LYS A 7 -17.04 -2.30 14.38
CA LYS A 7 -17.48 -1.78 13.09
C LYS A 7 -16.53 -0.73 12.50
N ASP A 8 -16.06 0.21 13.32
CA ASP A 8 -15.18 1.30 12.83
C ASP A 8 -13.80 0.76 12.46
N VAL A 9 -13.27 -0.17 13.27
CA VAL A 9 -12.00 -0.87 13.00
C VAL A 9 -12.08 -1.68 11.70
N LEU A 10 -13.19 -2.41 11.50
CA LEU A 10 -13.44 -3.14 10.25
C LEU A 10 -13.49 -2.20 9.04
N SER A 11 -14.29 -1.13 9.15
CA SER A 11 -14.50 -0.18 8.06
C SER A 11 -13.20 0.50 7.64
N GLU A 12 -12.37 0.91 8.61
CA GLU A 12 -11.07 1.49 8.35
C GLU A 12 -10.09 0.50 7.69
N ALA A 13 -10.00 -0.72 8.22
CA ALA A 13 -9.07 -1.72 7.69
C ALA A 13 -9.42 -2.13 6.26
N VAL A 14 -10.71 -2.38 5.99
CA VAL A 14 -11.20 -2.75 4.66
C VAL A 14 -11.04 -1.57 3.69
N SER A 15 -11.41 -0.37 4.10
CA SER A 15 -11.27 0.84 3.26
C SER A 15 -9.81 1.12 2.90
N PHE A 16 -8.90 0.96 3.86
CA PHE A 16 -7.46 1.07 3.61
C PHE A 16 -7.00 0.07 2.56
N ALA A 17 -7.27 -1.22 2.77
CA ALA A 17 -6.83 -2.27 1.87
C ALA A 17 -7.38 -2.08 0.44
N VAL A 18 -8.68 -1.79 0.31
CA VAL A 18 -9.35 -1.67 -1.00
C VAL A 18 -8.93 -0.42 -1.77
N ARG A 19 -8.57 0.69 -1.08
CA ARG A 19 -8.14 1.94 -1.74
C ARG A 19 -6.89 1.77 -2.59
N ILE A 20 -6.01 0.87 -2.21
CA ILE A 20 -4.72 0.63 -2.88
C ILE A 20 -4.89 -0.21 -4.15
N LEU A 21 -5.95 -1.02 -4.24
CA LEU A 21 -6.17 -1.84 -5.43
C LEU A 21 -6.58 -1.01 -6.64
N PRO A 22 -6.12 -1.35 -7.84
CA PRO A 22 -6.63 -0.78 -9.08
C PRO A 22 -8.13 -1.05 -9.23
N LEU A 23 -8.87 -0.07 -9.76
CA LEU A 23 -10.32 -0.15 -9.95
C LEU A 23 -10.78 -1.27 -10.91
N LYS A 24 -9.87 -1.77 -11.76
CA LYS A 24 -10.17 -2.82 -12.75
C LYS A 24 -9.07 -3.89 -12.72
N ASN A 25 -9.36 -4.99 -12.05
CA ASN A 25 -8.54 -6.19 -12.14
C ASN A 25 -9.02 -7.08 -13.31
N LYS A 26 -8.08 -7.57 -14.11
CA LYS A 26 -8.36 -8.46 -15.23
C LYS A 26 -8.86 -9.85 -14.78
N GLN A 27 -8.47 -10.27 -13.59
CA GLN A 27 -8.85 -11.56 -13.01
C GLN A 27 -9.75 -11.31 -11.79
N GLN A 28 -10.89 -11.98 -11.76
CA GLN A 28 -11.88 -11.83 -10.69
C GLN A 28 -11.31 -12.19 -9.31
N ILE A 29 -10.42 -13.18 -9.22
CA ILE A 29 -9.81 -13.62 -7.96
C ILE A 29 -9.00 -12.49 -7.30
N LEU A 30 -8.34 -11.62 -8.08
CA LEU A 30 -7.55 -10.48 -7.58
C LEU A 30 -8.43 -9.31 -7.08
N SER A 31 -9.74 -9.37 -7.30
CA SER A 31 -10.69 -8.44 -6.68
C SER A 31 -11.13 -8.87 -5.28
N GLY A 32 -10.57 -9.98 -4.79
CA GLY A 32 -10.80 -10.49 -3.46
C GLY A 32 -10.02 -9.73 -2.38
N ILE A 33 -10.56 -9.78 -1.15
CA ILE A 33 -9.82 -9.43 0.07
C ILE A 33 -9.68 -10.71 0.90
N LEU A 34 -8.44 -11.07 1.19
CA LEU A 34 -8.10 -12.19 2.06
C LEU A 34 -8.26 -11.74 3.51
N ILE A 35 -8.99 -12.51 4.29
CA ILE A 35 -9.17 -12.30 5.71
C ILE A 35 -8.57 -13.51 6.43
N GLU A 36 -7.57 -13.26 7.27
CA GLU A 36 -6.93 -14.26 8.10
C GLU A 36 -7.19 -13.93 9.56
N ALA A 37 -7.72 -14.90 10.30
CA ALA A 37 -7.97 -14.78 11.73
C ALA A 37 -7.05 -15.73 12.49
N ASP A 38 -6.25 -15.18 13.38
CA ASP A 38 -5.36 -15.95 14.25
C ASP A 38 -5.28 -15.31 15.64
N ALA A 39 -5.35 -16.15 16.67
CA ALA A 39 -5.33 -15.74 18.07
C ALA A 39 -6.32 -14.58 18.37
N ASN A 40 -5.84 -13.35 18.48
CA ASN A 40 -6.63 -12.15 18.76
C ASN A 40 -6.49 -11.08 17.66
N ALA A 41 -6.05 -11.46 16.49
CA ALA A 41 -5.80 -10.57 15.37
C ALA A 41 -6.53 -11.01 14.11
N LEU A 42 -6.97 -10.02 13.35
CA LEU A 42 -7.42 -10.19 11.97
C LEU A 42 -6.46 -9.45 11.06
N ARG A 43 -6.09 -10.10 9.97
CA ARG A 43 -5.34 -9.49 8.89
C ARG A 43 -6.21 -9.42 7.64
N PHE A 44 -6.39 -8.23 7.12
CA PHE A 44 -7.06 -7.95 5.84
C PHE A 44 -5.99 -7.66 4.80
N SER A 45 -5.95 -8.47 3.75
CA SER A 45 -4.90 -8.39 2.74
C SER A 45 -5.49 -8.34 1.34
N VAL A 46 -4.91 -7.50 0.48
CA VAL A 46 -5.21 -7.46 -0.94
C VAL A 46 -3.92 -7.53 -1.74
N PHE A 47 -3.97 -8.15 -2.92
CA PHE A 47 -2.80 -8.31 -3.79
C PHE A 47 -3.22 -8.54 -5.24
N ASP A 48 -2.59 -7.85 -6.20
CA ASP A 48 -2.85 -7.97 -7.63
C ASP A 48 -1.60 -8.29 -8.46
N TYR A 49 -0.57 -8.83 -7.84
CA TYR A 49 0.79 -9.07 -8.34
C TYR A 49 1.67 -7.82 -8.44
N GLU A 50 1.13 -6.62 -8.58
CA GLU A 50 1.90 -5.38 -8.64
C GLU A 50 1.93 -4.64 -7.31
N VAL A 51 0.77 -4.61 -6.63
CA VAL A 51 0.60 -3.91 -5.36
C VAL A 51 -0.05 -4.83 -4.34
N SER A 52 0.43 -4.80 -3.11
CA SER A 52 -0.27 -5.40 -1.97
C SER A 52 -0.53 -4.39 -0.88
N ALA A 53 -1.61 -4.57 -0.15
CA ALA A 53 -1.88 -3.81 1.08
C ALA A 53 -2.36 -4.76 2.16
N GLN A 54 -1.89 -4.53 3.40
CA GLN A 54 -2.27 -5.30 4.58
C GLN A 54 -2.63 -4.36 5.72
N ALA A 55 -3.71 -4.69 6.42
CA ALA A 55 -4.07 -4.07 7.70
C ALA A 55 -4.32 -5.16 8.73
N GLU A 56 -3.66 -5.05 9.88
CA GLU A 56 -3.86 -5.95 11.00
C GLU A 56 -4.63 -5.24 12.09
N VAL A 57 -5.64 -5.88 12.67
CA VAL A 57 -6.49 -5.31 13.70
C VAL A 57 -6.75 -6.29 14.82
N VAL A 58 -6.95 -5.79 16.02
CA VAL A 58 -7.35 -6.60 17.17
C VAL A 58 -8.81 -7.00 17.02
N ALA A 59 -9.10 -8.28 17.26
CA ALA A 59 -10.44 -8.83 17.21
C ALA A 59 -10.61 -9.98 18.19
N LYS A 60 -11.85 -10.31 18.51
CA LYS A 60 -12.16 -11.52 19.28
C LYS A 60 -12.32 -12.67 18.29
N VAL A 61 -11.33 -13.55 18.25
CA VAL A 61 -11.33 -14.75 17.40
C VAL A 61 -11.83 -15.95 18.22
N GLU A 62 -12.89 -16.59 17.76
CA GLU A 62 -13.42 -17.84 18.35
C GLU A 62 -12.89 -19.07 17.60
N GLU A 63 -12.79 -18.95 16.26
CA GLU A 63 -12.24 -20.00 15.39
C GLU A 63 -11.32 -19.36 14.36
N SER A 64 -10.05 -19.75 14.38
CA SER A 64 -9.04 -19.32 13.42
C SER A 64 -9.35 -19.85 12.01
N GLY A 65 -8.78 -19.21 11.01
CA GLY A 65 -8.91 -19.64 9.62
C GLY A 65 -8.59 -18.52 8.64
N ARG A 66 -8.79 -18.83 7.36
CA ARG A 66 -8.60 -17.88 6.26
C ARG A 66 -9.72 -18.01 5.25
N ILE A 67 -10.23 -16.89 4.79
CA ILE A 67 -11.30 -16.80 3.79
C ILE A 67 -11.01 -15.69 2.79
N LEU A 68 -11.54 -15.84 1.59
CA LEU A 68 -11.46 -14.84 0.53
C LEU A 68 -12.88 -14.41 0.14
N VAL A 69 -13.13 -13.11 0.13
CA VAL A 69 -14.42 -12.52 -0.27
C VAL A 69 -14.20 -11.35 -1.24
N SER A 70 -15.25 -10.98 -1.97
CA SER A 70 -15.19 -9.77 -2.81
C SER A 70 -14.88 -8.53 -1.98
N SER A 71 -13.76 -7.87 -2.28
CA SER A 71 -13.33 -6.64 -1.61
C SER A 71 -14.36 -5.52 -1.74
N LYS A 72 -14.98 -5.40 -2.92
CA LYS A 72 -16.04 -4.42 -3.20
C LYS A 72 -17.26 -4.65 -2.32
N PHE A 73 -17.79 -5.87 -2.30
CA PHE A 73 -18.98 -6.14 -1.49
C PHE A 73 -18.73 -5.97 0.00
N LEU A 74 -17.58 -6.43 0.50
CA LEU A 74 -17.22 -6.22 1.90
C LEU A 74 -17.08 -4.74 2.24
N SER A 75 -16.44 -3.95 1.37
CA SER A 75 -16.27 -2.51 1.57
C SER A 75 -17.61 -1.77 1.55
N ASP A 76 -18.49 -2.08 0.60
CA ASP A 76 -19.82 -1.47 0.49
C ASP A 76 -20.69 -1.78 1.72
N ILE A 77 -20.59 -2.99 2.27
CA ILE A 77 -21.29 -3.40 3.48
C ILE A 77 -20.67 -2.68 4.70
N ALA A 78 -19.35 -2.78 4.90
CA ALA A 78 -18.67 -2.21 6.06
C ALA A 78 -18.92 -0.71 6.23
N ALA A 79 -19.00 0.03 5.13
CA ALA A 79 -19.29 1.45 5.13
C ALA A 79 -20.71 1.80 5.62
N ARG A 80 -21.66 0.86 5.56
CA ARG A 80 -23.09 1.10 5.85
C ARG A 80 -23.61 0.37 7.09
N LEU A 81 -22.74 -0.38 7.79
CA LEU A 81 -23.14 -1.08 9.01
C LEU A 81 -23.53 -0.10 10.12
N PRO A 82 -24.51 -0.48 10.96
CA PRO A 82 -24.82 0.28 12.18
C PRO A 82 -23.64 0.23 13.16
N ASN A 83 -23.60 1.17 14.10
CA ASN A 83 -22.56 1.21 15.13
C ASN A 83 -22.80 0.12 16.20
N ALA A 84 -22.40 -1.11 15.87
CA ALA A 84 -22.49 -2.29 16.71
C ALA A 84 -21.33 -3.24 16.38
N PRO A 85 -20.98 -4.18 17.26
CA PRO A 85 -20.02 -5.24 16.94
C PRO A 85 -20.45 -6.04 15.71
N VAL A 86 -19.48 -6.40 14.88
CA VAL A 86 -19.70 -7.16 13.66
C VAL A 86 -19.21 -8.58 13.86
N GLU A 87 -20.11 -9.54 13.73
CA GLU A 87 -19.82 -10.96 13.84
C GLU A 87 -19.71 -11.56 12.43
N PHE A 88 -18.68 -12.37 12.24
CA PHE A 88 -18.42 -13.11 11.02
C PHE A 88 -18.41 -14.61 11.32
N GLU A 89 -19.13 -15.36 10.52
CA GLU A 89 -19.16 -16.82 10.58
C GLU A 89 -19.09 -17.39 9.16
N ALA A 90 -18.01 -18.13 8.88
CA ALA A 90 -17.85 -18.84 7.61
C ALA A 90 -18.42 -20.24 7.74
N ASP A 91 -19.41 -20.56 6.89
CA ASP A 91 -20.06 -21.87 6.79
C ASP A 91 -20.05 -22.35 5.34
N GLY A 92 -19.31 -23.40 5.08
CA GLY A 92 -19.16 -23.99 3.75
C GLY A 92 -18.65 -22.97 2.72
N SER A 93 -19.51 -22.59 1.78
CA SER A 93 -19.18 -21.68 0.69
C SER A 93 -19.64 -20.23 0.94
N LYS A 94 -20.08 -19.92 2.15
CA LYS A 94 -20.70 -18.61 2.48
C LYS A 94 -20.08 -18.01 3.73
N LEU A 95 -20.01 -16.69 3.74
CA LEU A 95 -19.71 -15.89 4.91
C LEU A 95 -20.99 -15.21 5.38
N LEU A 96 -21.42 -15.48 6.59
CA LEU A 96 -22.48 -14.76 7.28
C LEU A 96 -21.86 -13.61 8.07
N LEU A 97 -22.37 -12.41 7.86
CA LEU A 97 -22.02 -11.19 8.56
C LEU A 97 -23.23 -10.68 9.30
N THR A 98 -23.13 -10.52 10.62
CA THR A 98 -24.22 -10.00 11.47
C THR A 98 -23.75 -8.75 12.21
N CYS A 99 -24.56 -7.69 12.18
CA CYS A 99 -24.28 -6.45 12.89
C CYS A 99 -25.60 -5.86 13.40
N GLY A 100 -25.85 -5.95 14.70
CA GLY A 100 -27.16 -5.60 15.28
C GLY A 100 -28.29 -6.44 14.66
N SER A 101 -29.29 -5.76 14.05
CA SER A 101 -30.38 -6.41 13.32
C SER A 101 -30.07 -6.75 11.87
N SER A 102 -28.95 -6.25 11.35
CA SER A 102 -28.56 -6.43 9.95
C SER A 102 -27.83 -7.75 9.74
N LYS A 103 -28.22 -8.48 8.68
CA LYS A 103 -27.57 -9.74 8.28
C LYS A 103 -27.27 -9.71 6.80
N PHE A 104 -26.04 -10.12 6.45
CA PHE A 104 -25.58 -10.22 5.07
C PHE A 104 -24.96 -11.59 4.86
N THR A 105 -25.11 -12.10 3.64
CA THR A 105 -24.47 -13.34 3.22
C THR A 105 -23.62 -13.05 1.99
N LEU A 106 -22.33 -13.33 2.07
CA LEU A 106 -21.37 -13.18 0.99
C LEU A 106 -20.91 -14.55 0.50
N PRO A 107 -20.81 -14.77 -0.81
CA PRO A 107 -20.16 -15.98 -1.32
C PRO A 107 -18.67 -15.92 -1.01
N LEU A 108 -18.10 -17.04 -0.58
CA LEU A 108 -16.66 -17.22 -0.46
C LEU A 108 -16.07 -17.47 -1.86
N MET A 109 -14.89 -16.93 -2.08
CA MET A 109 -14.04 -17.20 -3.24
C MET A 109 -13.03 -18.29 -2.88
N ASP A 110 -12.41 -18.89 -3.89
CA ASP A 110 -11.40 -19.93 -3.69
C ASP A 110 -10.12 -19.31 -3.10
N VAL A 111 -9.87 -19.56 -1.82
CA VAL A 111 -8.70 -19.03 -1.09
C VAL A 111 -7.40 -19.66 -1.57
N GLU A 112 -7.41 -20.89 -2.06
CA GLU A 112 -6.21 -21.58 -2.55
C GLU A 112 -5.76 -21.06 -3.93
N ALA A 113 -6.69 -20.48 -4.69
CA ALA A 113 -6.38 -19.80 -5.96
C ALA A 113 -5.87 -18.37 -5.77
N TYR A 114 -5.90 -17.82 -4.55
CA TYR A 114 -5.39 -16.47 -4.29
C TYR A 114 -3.87 -16.47 -4.21
N PRO A 115 -3.19 -15.50 -4.87
CA PRO A 115 -1.74 -15.48 -4.87
C PRO A 115 -1.15 -15.23 -3.48
N THR A 116 0.00 -15.83 -3.21
CA THR A 116 0.76 -15.58 -1.99
C THR A 116 1.28 -14.15 -1.99
N LEU A 117 1.03 -13.43 -0.90
CA LEU A 117 1.53 -12.07 -0.75
C LEU A 117 3.06 -12.04 -0.60
N PRO A 118 3.72 -10.98 -1.10
CA PRO A 118 5.16 -10.84 -0.91
C PRO A 118 5.51 -10.57 0.55
N GLU A 119 6.63 -11.10 0.99
CA GLU A 119 7.21 -10.77 2.29
C GLU A 119 7.77 -9.34 2.27
N LEU A 120 7.63 -8.64 3.41
CA LEU A 120 8.18 -7.29 3.55
C LEU A 120 9.71 -7.36 3.61
N PRO A 121 10.42 -6.53 2.81
CA PRO A 121 11.87 -6.42 2.92
C PRO A 121 12.29 -5.85 4.29
N PRO A 122 13.56 -5.99 4.67
CA PRO A 122 14.11 -5.29 5.83
C PRO A 122 13.98 -3.77 5.68
N VAL A 123 13.69 -3.09 6.79
CA VAL A 123 13.55 -1.62 6.80
C VAL A 123 14.85 -0.95 6.38
N THR A 124 14.76 -0.06 5.41
CA THR A 124 15.89 0.74 4.90
C THR A 124 16.03 2.05 5.68
N GLY A 125 14.91 2.66 6.06
CA GLY A 125 14.91 3.89 6.84
C GLY A 125 13.49 4.33 7.21
N THR A 126 13.39 5.43 7.96
CA THR A 126 12.13 6.00 8.44
C THR A 126 12.03 7.49 8.16
N ILE A 127 10.80 7.96 8.02
CA ILE A 127 10.44 9.35 7.75
C ILE A 127 9.05 9.63 8.35
N THR A 128 8.73 10.89 8.63
CA THR A 128 7.38 11.26 9.07
C THR A 128 6.40 11.31 7.89
N GLY A 129 5.12 11.03 8.16
CA GLY A 129 4.10 10.93 7.11
C GLY A 129 3.82 12.23 6.38
N ASP A 130 3.83 13.34 7.10
CA ASP A 130 3.64 14.70 6.56
C ASP A 130 4.77 15.06 5.58
N VAL A 131 6.03 14.88 5.98
CA VAL A 131 7.21 15.16 5.15
C VAL A 131 7.23 14.27 3.89
N PHE A 132 6.91 12.99 4.05
CA PHE A 132 6.77 12.07 2.92
C PHE A 132 5.63 12.48 1.98
N GLY A 133 4.46 12.81 2.55
CA GLY A 133 3.30 13.25 1.79
C GLY A 133 3.58 14.48 0.94
N ASP A 134 4.20 15.49 1.54
CA ASP A 134 4.59 16.74 0.87
C ASP A 134 5.62 16.49 -0.23
N ALA A 135 6.66 15.70 0.05
CA ALA A 135 7.68 15.38 -0.95
C ALA A 135 7.10 14.68 -2.17
N VAL A 136 6.26 13.67 -1.96
CA VAL A 136 5.60 12.94 -3.05
C VAL A 136 4.64 13.86 -3.83
N ALA A 137 3.86 14.70 -3.16
CA ALA A 137 2.93 15.61 -3.81
C ALA A 137 3.65 16.62 -4.72
N GLN A 138 4.79 17.17 -4.25
CA GLN A 138 5.60 18.14 -5.01
C GLN A 138 6.29 17.49 -6.22
N VAL A 139 6.74 16.26 -6.13
CA VAL A 139 7.54 15.60 -7.16
C VAL A 139 6.69 14.84 -8.18
N ALA A 140 5.71 14.08 -7.72
CA ALA A 140 4.94 13.18 -8.58
C ALA A 140 4.12 13.91 -9.65
N MET A 141 3.88 15.23 -9.48
CA MET A 141 3.25 16.06 -10.51
C MET A 141 4.10 16.23 -11.78
N ALA A 142 5.40 15.99 -11.70
CA ALA A 142 6.32 16.04 -12.84
C ALA A 142 6.45 14.69 -13.55
N ALA A 143 5.88 13.60 -13.02
CA ALA A 143 5.85 12.33 -13.71
C ALA A 143 4.94 12.36 -14.95
N SER A 144 5.32 11.63 -16.00
CA SER A 144 4.55 11.52 -17.23
C SER A 144 3.22 10.81 -16.98
N LYS A 145 2.19 11.26 -17.71
CA LYS A 145 0.90 10.56 -17.82
C LYS A 145 0.86 9.59 -18.98
N GLU A 146 1.84 9.68 -19.89
CA GLU A 146 2.01 8.78 -21.02
C GLU A 146 2.76 7.53 -20.56
N GLU A 147 2.35 6.37 -21.02
CA GLU A 147 2.89 5.09 -20.56
C GLU A 147 4.29 4.75 -21.15
N ILE A 148 4.74 5.48 -22.17
CA ILE A 148 6.00 5.20 -22.85
C ILE A 148 6.83 6.47 -22.96
N PRO A 149 8.10 6.45 -22.52
CA PRO A 149 8.79 5.35 -21.83
C PRO A 149 8.33 5.21 -20.38
N ALA A 150 8.25 3.96 -19.90
CA ALA A 150 7.67 3.63 -18.60
C ALA A 150 8.43 4.30 -17.44
N TRP A 151 9.75 4.47 -17.52
CA TRP A 151 10.52 5.11 -16.45
C TRP A 151 10.08 6.55 -16.12
N MET A 152 9.47 7.27 -17.08
CA MET A 152 8.95 8.62 -16.85
C MET A 152 7.63 8.64 -16.08
N THR A 153 6.93 7.50 -15.98
CA THR A 153 5.70 7.40 -15.21
C THR A 153 5.95 7.21 -13.72
N GLY A 154 7.23 7.05 -13.34
CA GLY A 154 7.67 6.79 -11.99
C GLY A 154 8.25 8.01 -11.28
N VAL A 155 8.37 7.86 -9.97
CA VAL A 155 9.21 8.68 -9.10
C VAL A 155 10.43 7.84 -8.73
N LEU A 156 11.61 8.34 -9.04
CA LEU A 156 12.87 7.75 -8.62
C LEU A 156 13.12 8.15 -7.16
N ILE A 157 13.29 7.17 -6.31
CA ILE A 157 13.67 7.32 -4.89
C ILE A 157 15.11 6.86 -4.77
N GLU A 158 16.00 7.75 -4.35
CA GLU A 158 17.42 7.46 -4.11
C GLU A 158 17.74 7.74 -2.66
N THR A 159 18.42 6.79 -2.01
CA THR A 159 18.75 6.89 -0.60
C THR A 159 20.23 7.15 -0.40
N SER A 160 20.54 7.93 0.62
CA SER A 160 21.90 8.14 1.15
C SER A 160 21.89 7.94 2.66
N PRO A 161 23.03 7.93 3.35
CA PRO A 161 23.06 7.79 4.80
C PRO A 161 22.30 8.86 5.58
N THR A 162 22.07 10.02 5.00
CA THR A 162 21.45 11.16 5.70
C THR A 162 20.18 11.67 5.05
N GLN A 163 19.97 11.38 3.75
CA GLN A 163 18.89 11.95 2.98
C GLN A 163 18.25 10.91 2.06
N VAL A 164 16.98 11.12 1.76
CA VAL A 164 16.29 10.45 0.66
C VAL A 164 15.84 11.50 -0.35
N ALA A 165 16.11 11.23 -1.61
CA ALA A 165 15.77 12.10 -2.74
C ALA A 165 14.63 11.47 -3.55
N PHE A 166 13.67 12.30 -3.92
CA PHE A 166 12.56 11.96 -4.82
C PHE A 166 12.73 12.76 -6.11
N THR A 167 12.70 12.10 -7.26
CA THR A 167 12.88 12.75 -8.55
C THR A 167 11.86 12.24 -9.56
N ALA A 168 11.28 13.13 -10.35
CA ALA A 168 10.40 12.78 -11.46
C ALA A 168 10.57 13.74 -12.64
N THR A 169 10.27 13.28 -13.87
CA THR A 169 10.32 14.07 -15.09
C THR A 169 9.36 13.53 -16.15
N ASP A 170 8.85 14.43 -17.00
CA ASP A 170 8.07 14.13 -18.21
C ASP A 170 8.73 14.63 -19.49
N ARG A 171 10.05 14.90 -19.49
CA ARG A 171 10.91 15.55 -20.51
C ARG A 171 10.86 17.08 -20.51
N TYR A 172 9.74 17.69 -20.17
CA TYR A 172 9.54 19.14 -20.22
C TYR A 172 9.83 19.81 -18.90
N ARG A 173 9.72 19.08 -17.81
CA ARG A 173 9.98 19.52 -16.44
C ARG A 173 10.63 18.43 -15.63
N VAL A 174 11.37 18.84 -14.61
CA VAL A 174 11.99 17.98 -13.62
C VAL A 174 11.64 18.50 -12.25
N ALA A 175 11.26 17.63 -11.35
CA ALA A 175 11.10 17.94 -9.93
C ALA A 175 12.06 17.07 -9.12
N LEU A 176 12.71 17.69 -8.14
CA LEU A 176 13.58 17.04 -7.16
C LEU A 176 13.24 17.56 -5.78
N LYS A 177 13.08 16.64 -4.83
CA LYS A 177 12.94 16.96 -3.41
C LYS A 177 13.86 16.05 -2.60
N GLU A 178 14.73 16.66 -1.85
CA GLU A 178 15.61 16.01 -0.87
C GLU A 178 15.08 16.29 0.52
N ILE A 179 15.04 15.26 1.34
CA ILE A 179 14.57 15.34 2.72
C ILE A 179 15.49 14.53 3.62
N ASP A 180 15.67 15.00 4.82
CA ASP A 180 16.39 14.25 5.84
C ASP A 180 15.58 13.05 6.29
N TRP A 181 16.24 11.93 6.55
CA TRP A 181 15.62 10.72 7.03
C TRP A 181 16.54 9.96 8.00
N THR A 182 15.98 9.01 8.71
CA THR A 182 16.74 8.11 9.56
C THR A 182 16.93 6.79 8.83
N THR A 183 18.18 6.47 8.46
CA THR A 183 18.50 5.21 7.77
C THR A 183 18.84 4.08 8.72
N SER A 184 18.46 2.87 8.32
CA SER A 184 18.84 1.61 8.99
C SER A 184 19.95 0.87 8.23
N THR A 185 20.37 1.40 7.07
CA THR A 185 21.36 0.78 6.19
C THR A 185 22.48 1.76 5.85
N SER A 186 23.67 1.24 5.57
CA SER A 186 24.84 2.04 5.15
C SER A 186 24.98 2.17 3.63
N GLY A 187 24.15 1.49 2.86
CA GLY A 187 24.21 1.47 1.39
C GLY A 187 23.29 2.48 0.74
N GLU A 188 23.70 2.98 -0.43
CA GLU A 188 22.83 3.74 -1.31
C GLU A 188 21.92 2.77 -2.08
N LEU A 189 20.62 3.04 -2.09
CA LEU A 189 19.64 2.25 -2.82
C LEU A 189 18.86 3.16 -3.76
N SER A 190 18.37 2.57 -4.84
CA SER A 190 17.57 3.26 -5.84
C SER A 190 16.31 2.44 -6.14
N ALA A 191 15.17 3.12 -6.21
CA ALA A 191 13.88 2.51 -6.47
C ALA A 191 13.03 3.41 -7.38
N LEU A 192 12.66 2.91 -8.55
CA LEU A 192 11.75 3.62 -9.46
C LEU A 192 10.32 3.14 -9.22
N VAL A 193 9.52 3.98 -8.58
CA VAL A 193 8.17 3.65 -8.08
C VAL A 193 7.10 4.26 -8.96
N PRO A 194 6.05 3.52 -9.39
CA PRO A 194 4.94 4.10 -10.14
C PRO A 194 4.33 5.32 -9.42
N ALA A 195 4.32 6.48 -10.08
CA ALA A 195 3.93 7.75 -9.44
C ALA A 195 2.49 7.74 -8.91
N LYS A 196 1.55 7.13 -9.64
CA LYS A 196 0.15 7.01 -9.21
C LYS A 196 0.02 6.21 -7.92
N THR A 197 0.70 5.06 -7.85
CA THR A 197 0.69 4.20 -6.66
C THR A 197 1.34 4.92 -5.48
N LEU A 198 2.49 5.58 -5.71
CA LEU A 198 3.19 6.33 -4.68
C LEU A 198 2.35 7.48 -4.11
N GLN A 199 1.59 8.20 -4.97
CA GLN A 199 0.66 9.24 -4.53
C GLN A 199 -0.46 8.71 -3.64
N GLU A 200 -1.04 7.55 -3.96
CA GLU A 200 -2.09 6.95 -3.12
C GLU A 200 -1.51 6.46 -1.77
N ILE A 201 -0.30 5.90 -1.78
CA ILE A 201 0.43 5.52 -0.57
C ILE A 201 0.69 6.76 0.30
N ALA A 202 1.21 7.83 -0.29
CA ALA A 202 1.52 9.07 0.40
C ALA A 202 0.28 9.70 1.05
N LYS A 203 -0.85 9.79 0.32
CA LYS A 203 -2.13 10.25 0.88
C LYS A 203 -2.61 9.39 2.04
N THR A 204 -2.41 8.07 1.94
CA THR A 204 -2.88 7.12 2.94
C THR A 204 -2.08 7.22 4.24
N PHE A 205 -0.80 7.52 4.14
CA PHE A 205 0.11 7.60 5.29
C PHE A 205 0.46 9.04 5.73
N ALA A 206 -0.09 10.08 5.11
CA ALA A 206 0.26 11.49 5.38
C ALA A 206 0.15 11.90 6.86
N ASN A 207 -0.79 11.34 7.61
CA ASN A 207 -1.01 11.66 9.03
C ASN A 207 -0.31 10.69 9.99
N GLN A 208 0.57 9.82 9.49
CA GLN A 208 1.29 8.89 10.36
C GLN A 208 2.53 9.56 10.98
N PRO A 209 2.78 9.37 12.27
CA PRO A 209 3.94 9.99 12.93
C PRO A 209 5.26 9.47 12.37
N GLU A 210 5.28 8.22 11.92
CA GLU A 210 6.45 7.58 11.31
C GLU A 210 6.02 6.57 10.26
N ILE A 211 6.75 6.55 9.15
CA ILE A 211 6.64 5.58 8.05
C ILE A 211 7.99 4.90 7.91
N SER A 212 8.00 3.58 7.99
CA SER A 212 9.15 2.77 7.62
C SER A 212 9.14 2.51 6.12
N ILE A 213 10.26 2.73 5.46
CA ILE A 213 10.49 2.44 4.04
C ILE A 213 11.45 1.26 3.96
N ALA A 214 11.12 0.29 3.13
CA ALA A 214 11.94 -0.90 2.90
C ALA A 214 12.09 -1.12 1.39
N ILE A 215 13.34 -1.12 0.90
CA ILE A 215 13.65 -1.24 -0.53
C ILE A 215 14.38 -2.56 -0.75
N LYS A 216 13.87 -3.35 -1.70
CA LYS A 216 14.51 -4.55 -2.22
C LYS A 216 14.77 -4.34 -3.71
N SER A 217 16.03 -4.05 -4.05
CA SER A 217 16.47 -3.90 -5.44
C SER A 217 16.98 -5.24 -5.93
N GLU A 218 16.18 -5.97 -6.68
CA GLU A 218 16.58 -7.19 -7.41
C GLU A 218 16.33 -6.96 -8.90
N GLU A 219 17.20 -7.52 -9.75
CA GLU A 219 17.14 -7.31 -11.21
C GLU A 219 15.77 -7.69 -11.80
N ASP A 220 15.11 -8.74 -11.28
CA ASP A 220 13.86 -9.25 -11.84
C ASP A 220 12.59 -8.90 -11.05
N ARG A 221 12.69 -8.65 -9.75
CA ARG A 221 11.53 -8.45 -8.85
C ARG A 221 11.80 -7.41 -7.76
N GLY A 222 12.31 -6.26 -8.13
CA GLY A 222 12.47 -5.16 -7.20
C GLY A 222 11.13 -4.72 -6.62
N MET A 223 11.10 -4.44 -5.32
CA MET A 223 9.91 -3.91 -4.64
C MET A 223 10.29 -2.87 -3.60
N ILE A 224 9.34 -2.01 -3.30
CA ILE A 224 9.40 -1.10 -2.18
C ILE A 224 8.19 -1.32 -1.28
N ALA A 225 8.40 -1.28 0.02
CA ALA A 225 7.34 -1.39 1.02
C ALA A 225 7.32 -0.14 1.91
N PHE A 226 6.12 0.24 2.31
CA PHE A 226 5.83 1.32 3.25
C PHE A 226 5.01 0.74 4.39
N LYS A 227 5.43 0.99 5.63
CA LYS A 227 4.72 0.51 6.82
C LYS A 227 4.55 1.63 7.83
N ALA A 228 3.35 1.76 8.37
CA ALA A 228 3.05 2.64 9.48
C ALA A 228 2.08 1.92 10.45
N GLY A 229 2.52 1.73 11.69
CA GLY A 229 1.76 0.99 12.69
C GLY A 229 1.43 -0.44 12.21
N ASN A 230 0.15 -0.73 12.17
CA ASN A 230 -0.41 -2.03 11.77
C ASN A 230 -0.79 -2.12 10.28
N ARG A 231 -0.37 -1.17 9.44
CA ARG A 231 -0.68 -1.11 8.01
C ARG A 231 0.59 -1.14 7.19
N SER A 232 0.57 -1.86 6.10
CA SER A 232 1.66 -1.90 5.12
C SER A 232 1.15 -1.94 3.70
N VAL A 233 1.94 -1.36 2.80
CA VAL A 233 1.73 -1.42 1.35
C VAL A 233 3.04 -1.79 0.70
N THR A 234 3.01 -2.72 -0.27
CA THR A 234 4.16 -2.96 -1.15
C THR A 234 3.78 -2.65 -2.59
N THR A 235 4.74 -2.24 -3.38
CA THR A 235 4.57 -2.13 -4.84
C THR A 235 5.82 -2.61 -5.56
N GLN A 236 5.61 -3.21 -6.73
CA GLN A 236 6.72 -3.55 -7.63
C GLN A 236 7.34 -2.26 -8.18
N LEU A 237 8.65 -2.32 -8.44
CA LEU A 237 9.40 -1.25 -9.07
C LEU A 237 9.23 -1.32 -10.59
N ILE A 238 9.31 -0.17 -11.25
CA ILE A 238 9.41 -0.08 -12.70
C ILE A 238 10.78 -0.64 -13.11
N LYS A 239 10.80 -1.62 -14.01
CA LYS A 239 12.03 -2.33 -14.42
C LYS A 239 12.98 -1.50 -15.28
N GLU A 240 12.48 -0.42 -15.90
CA GLU A 240 13.32 0.46 -16.71
C GLU A 240 14.25 1.30 -15.81
N GLN A 241 15.48 1.50 -16.27
CA GLN A 241 16.42 2.37 -15.57
C GLN A 241 16.06 3.84 -15.81
N ALA A 242 15.88 4.59 -14.74
CA ALA A 242 15.70 6.02 -14.81
C ALA A 242 16.97 6.70 -15.34
N ARG A 243 16.82 7.75 -16.15
CA ARG A 243 17.95 8.54 -16.60
C ARG A 243 18.36 9.54 -15.51
N PRO A 244 19.66 9.82 -15.32
CA PRO A 244 20.11 10.82 -14.36
C PRO A 244 19.63 12.21 -14.80
N VAL A 245 18.85 12.87 -13.94
CA VAL A 245 18.28 14.21 -14.23
C VAL A 245 18.85 15.29 -13.31
N ARG A 246 19.64 14.93 -12.30
CA ARG A 246 20.27 15.91 -11.38
C ARG A 246 21.12 16.94 -12.10
N GLY A 247 21.77 16.60 -13.20
CA GLY A 247 22.56 17.52 -14.01
C GLY A 247 21.79 18.63 -14.73
N TYR A 248 20.45 18.56 -14.74
CA TYR A 248 19.61 19.63 -15.30
C TYR A 248 19.36 20.78 -14.32
N PHE A 249 19.66 20.60 -13.04
CA PHE A 249 19.56 21.65 -12.04
C PHE A 249 20.83 22.52 -12.11
N PRO A 250 20.73 23.84 -12.25
CA PRO A 250 21.90 24.72 -12.26
C PRO A 250 22.63 24.65 -10.92
N ALA A 251 23.95 24.60 -10.96
CA ALA A 251 24.77 24.67 -9.74
C ALA A 251 24.54 26.03 -9.05
N GLY A 252 24.18 26.02 -7.76
CA GLY A 252 24.01 27.25 -6.96
C GLY A 252 22.61 27.85 -6.96
N THR A 253 21.57 27.09 -7.30
CA THR A 253 20.15 27.52 -7.15
C THR A 253 19.63 27.33 -5.73
N ASP A 254 20.40 27.73 -4.73
CA ASP A 254 20.01 27.60 -3.32
C ASP A 254 18.80 28.48 -2.89
N ASN A 255 18.19 29.22 -3.83
CA ASN A 255 17.12 30.18 -3.52
C ASN A 255 16.08 30.34 -4.62
N TYR A 256 15.28 29.31 -4.87
CA TYR A 256 13.95 29.51 -5.45
C TYR A 256 12.91 28.89 -4.51
N SER A 257 12.39 29.74 -3.62
CA SER A 257 11.20 29.52 -2.81
C SER A 257 9.93 29.64 -3.67
#